data_29d72e8322c11e7d0b04bce4908dfeb1
#
_entry.id   29d72e8322c11e7d0b04bce4908dfeb1
#
_cell.length_a   1.000
_cell.length_b   1.000
_cell.length_c   1.000
_cell.angle_alpha   90.00
_cell.angle_beta   90.00
_cell.angle_gamma   90.00
#
_symmetry.space_group_name_H-M   'P 1'
#
loop_
_entity.id
_entity.type
_entity.pdbx_description
1 polymer ?
#
loop_
_entity_poly.entity_id
_entity_poly.type
_entity_poly.pdbx_seq_one_letter_code
_entity_poly.pdbx_strand_id
1 'polypeptide(L)'
;VDVLYSRNPGETITMDNGRTRGNYLSEIQNNQIRQTFNLYGTYDNTFANAHSVKVIVGGNYDYKYFKKLGMKRNGLLSESLDDFNLAKGDDISITGGQEEYAILGFFYRLNYGYKDRYLFEASGRYDGSSRFRRGHRFGFFPSFSAGWRVSEEAFFTQAKNYVSNLKLRLSYGSLGNQKTVG
;
A
#
# COMPACT_ATOMS: atom_id res chain seq x y z
N VAL A 1 14.88 -2.08 -11.19
CA VAL A 1 15.19 -3.48 -11.57
C VAL A 1 16.14 -4.03 -10.53
N ASP A 2 15.73 -5.09 -9.83
CA ASP A 2 16.58 -5.78 -8.86
C ASP A 2 16.99 -7.12 -9.44
N VAL A 3 18.28 -7.40 -9.43
CA VAL A 3 18.84 -8.68 -9.86
C VAL A 3 19.44 -9.35 -8.64
N LEU A 4 18.96 -10.54 -8.31
CA LEU A 4 19.49 -11.39 -7.25
C LEU A 4 20.29 -12.53 -7.90
N TYR A 5 21.54 -12.59 -7.58
CA TYR A 5 22.47 -13.62 -8.05
C TYR A 5 22.82 -14.53 -6.90
N SER A 6 22.73 -15.84 -7.10
CA SER A 6 23.11 -16.85 -6.12
C SER A 6 23.87 -17.98 -6.79
N ARG A 7 24.96 -18.33 -6.19
CA ARG A 7 25.85 -19.40 -6.64
C ARG A 7 26.15 -20.36 -5.49
N ASN A 8 26.16 -21.64 -5.79
CA ASN A 8 26.66 -22.67 -4.89
C ASN A 8 27.77 -23.50 -5.60
N PRO A 9 29.04 -23.18 -5.36
CA PRO A 9 30.15 -23.89 -5.98
C PRO A 9 30.49 -25.22 -5.30
N GLY A 10 29.70 -25.68 -4.31
CA GLY A 10 29.95 -26.89 -3.56
C GLY A 10 30.14 -28.15 -4.40
N GLU A 11 30.80 -29.15 -3.82
CA GLU A 11 31.06 -30.44 -4.48
C GLU A 11 29.77 -31.12 -4.96
N THR A 12 29.87 -31.79 -6.10
CA THR A 12 28.80 -32.60 -6.64
C THR A 12 28.69 -33.90 -5.83
N ILE A 13 27.61 -34.07 -5.08
CA ILE A 13 27.37 -35.29 -4.32
C ILE A 13 26.43 -36.17 -5.14
N THR A 14 26.88 -37.35 -5.56
CA THR A 14 26.01 -38.36 -6.17
C THR A 14 25.32 -39.15 -5.05
N MET A 15 24.00 -39.14 -4.99
CA MET A 15 23.23 -39.93 -4.03
C MET A 15 22.94 -41.33 -4.59
N ASP A 16 22.70 -42.31 -3.71
CA ASP A 16 22.39 -43.73 -4.07
C ASP A 16 21.22 -43.88 -5.06
N ASN A 17 20.41 -42.88 -5.23
CA ASN A 17 19.24 -42.86 -6.17
C ASN A 17 19.60 -42.26 -7.54
N GLY A 18 20.87 -42.03 -7.86
CA GLY A 18 21.29 -41.43 -9.14
C GLY A 18 21.03 -39.93 -9.26
N ARG A 19 20.55 -39.27 -8.20
CA ARG A 19 20.34 -37.81 -8.19
C ARG A 19 21.59 -37.13 -7.72
N THR A 20 22.13 -36.26 -8.54
CA THR A 20 23.27 -35.41 -8.22
C THR A 20 22.76 -34.14 -7.54
N ARG A 21 23.16 -33.92 -6.28
CA ARG A 21 23.09 -32.61 -5.65
C ARG A 21 24.47 -31.97 -5.80
N GLY A 22 24.56 -30.87 -6.49
CA GLY A 22 25.84 -30.24 -6.77
C GLY A 22 25.76 -28.74 -6.88
N ASN A 23 26.86 -28.19 -7.34
CA ASN A 23 27.01 -26.80 -7.66
C ASN A 23 25.90 -26.29 -8.62
N TYR A 24 25.45 -25.09 -8.44
CA TYR A 24 24.44 -24.48 -9.30
C TYR A 24 24.70 -22.99 -9.51
N LEU A 25 24.19 -22.47 -10.61
CA LEU A 25 24.04 -21.06 -10.90
C LEU A 25 22.56 -20.70 -10.82
N SER A 26 22.23 -19.64 -10.12
CA SER A 26 20.85 -19.12 -10.06
C SER A 26 20.86 -17.61 -10.16
N GLU A 27 20.02 -17.09 -11.06
CA GLU A 27 19.80 -15.67 -11.23
C GLU A 27 18.30 -15.37 -11.16
N ILE A 28 17.94 -14.37 -10.39
CA ILE A 28 16.57 -13.90 -10.26
C ILE A 28 16.55 -12.42 -10.61
N GLN A 29 15.83 -12.08 -11.66
CA GLN A 29 15.61 -10.70 -12.08
C GLN A 29 14.19 -10.28 -11.71
N ASN A 30 14.06 -9.18 -10.96
CA ASN A 30 12.82 -8.53 -10.63
C ASN A 30 12.76 -7.17 -11.33
N ASN A 31 11.69 -6.94 -12.06
CA ASN A 31 11.39 -5.65 -12.67
C ASN A 31 10.09 -5.11 -12.10
N GLN A 32 10.14 -3.95 -11.44
CA GLN A 32 8.97 -3.29 -10.86
C GLN A 32 8.86 -1.87 -11.38
N ILE A 33 7.68 -1.54 -11.88
CA ILE A 33 7.30 -0.18 -12.26
C ILE A 33 6.11 0.20 -11.39
N ARG A 34 6.21 1.35 -10.71
CA ARG A 34 5.09 1.94 -9.97
C ARG A 34 4.92 3.38 -10.41
N GLN A 35 3.70 3.74 -10.73
CA GLN A 35 3.31 5.10 -11.10
C GLN A 35 2.19 5.53 -10.19
N THR A 36 2.39 6.62 -9.47
CA THR A 36 1.40 7.18 -8.57
C THR A 36 1.11 8.61 -8.98
N PHE A 37 -0.15 8.92 -9.19
CA PHE A 37 -0.63 10.24 -9.53
C PHE A 37 -1.70 10.68 -8.53
N ASN A 38 -1.53 11.88 -7.95
CA ASN A 38 -2.46 12.46 -7.00
C ASN A 38 -2.81 13.88 -7.45
N LEU A 39 -4.11 14.18 -7.43
CA LEU A 39 -4.64 15.52 -7.67
C LEU A 39 -5.68 15.83 -6.60
N TYR A 40 -5.54 16.99 -5.95
CA TYR A 40 -6.53 17.43 -4.98
C TYR A 40 -6.63 18.96 -4.93
N GLY A 41 -7.80 19.43 -4.53
CA GLY A 41 -8.08 20.83 -4.24
C GLY A 41 -8.52 21.00 -2.80
N THR A 42 -8.19 22.14 -2.22
CA THR A 42 -8.57 22.51 -0.86
C THR A 42 -9.25 23.89 -0.88
N TYR A 43 -10.39 23.99 -0.21
CA TYR A 43 -11.05 25.24 0.09
C TYR A 43 -11.09 25.39 1.62
N ASP A 44 -10.67 26.53 2.14
CA ASP A 44 -10.64 26.83 3.57
C ASP A 44 -11.09 28.27 3.79
N ASN A 45 -12.17 28.47 4.54
CA ASN A 45 -12.69 29.80 4.82
C ASN A 45 -13.44 29.85 6.15
N THR A 46 -13.47 31.04 6.75
CA THR A 46 -14.25 31.31 7.96
C THR A 46 -15.27 32.41 7.69
N PHE A 47 -16.53 32.11 7.90
CA PHE A 47 -17.66 32.99 7.69
C PHE A 47 -18.19 33.57 9.01
N ALA A 48 -18.54 34.83 9.01
CA ALA A 48 -19.12 35.52 10.16
C ALA A 48 -18.30 35.34 11.47
N ASN A 49 -16.99 35.15 11.38
CA ASN A 49 -16.07 34.90 12.51
C ASN A 49 -16.51 33.75 13.44
N ALA A 50 -17.41 32.89 12.97
CA ALA A 50 -17.98 31.82 13.79
C ALA A 50 -18.04 30.45 13.08
N HIS A 51 -18.08 30.43 11.75
CA HIS A 51 -18.25 29.22 10.96
C HIS A 51 -16.99 28.93 10.16
N SER A 52 -16.19 27.99 10.59
CA SER A 52 -15.02 27.51 9.82
C SER A 52 -15.44 26.36 8.94
N VAL A 53 -15.10 26.43 7.66
CA VAL A 53 -15.38 25.39 6.66
C VAL A 53 -14.11 25.06 5.92
N LYS A 54 -13.71 23.79 5.96
CA LYS A 54 -12.61 23.29 5.13
C LYS A 54 -13.08 22.09 4.34
N VAL A 55 -12.93 22.19 3.02
CA VAL A 55 -13.29 21.13 2.07
C VAL A 55 -12.05 20.68 1.33
N ILE A 56 -11.84 19.40 1.25
CA ILE A 56 -10.80 18.78 0.43
C ILE A 56 -11.51 17.79 -0.51
N VAL A 57 -11.20 17.87 -1.79
CA VAL A 57 -11.64 16.89 -2.79
C VAL A 57 -10.48 16.51 -3.67
N GLY A 58 -10.39 15.24 -4.04
CA GLY A 58 -9.29 14.80 -4.88
C GLY A 58 -9.46 13.40 -5.42
N GLY A 59 -8.49 13.00 -6.23
CA GLY A 59 -8.37 11.68 -6.79
C GLY A 59 -6.92 11.20 -6.76
N ASN A 60 -6.77 9.90 -6.71
CA ASN A 60 -5.48 9.24 -6.83
C ASN A 60 -5.57 8.09 -7.82
N TYR A 61 -4.49 7.88 -8.54
CA TYR A 61 -4.28 6.73 -9.42
C TYR A 61 -2.94 6.10 -9.03
N ASP A 62 -2.94 4.79 -8.80
CA ASP A 62 -1.74 4.00 -8.49
C ASP A 62 -1.72 2.78 -9.42
N TYR A 63 -0.68 2.71 -10.24
CA TYR A 63 -0.44 1.59 -11.15
C TYR A 63 0.82 0.87 -10.72
N LYS A 64 0.76 -0.46 -10.65
CA LYS A 64 1.90 -1.32 -10.38
C LYS A 64 2.00 -2.42 -11.41
N TYR A 65 3.17 -2.55 -11.97
CA TYR A 65 3.60 -3.68 -12.79
C TYR A 65 4.79 -4.34 -12.10
N PHE A 66 4.74 -5.65 -11.96
CA PHE A 66 5.83 -6.46 -11.42
C PHE A 66 6.05 -7.68 -12.30
N LYS A 67 7.30 -7.94 -12.66
CA LYS A 67 7.71 -9.12 -13.40
C LYS A 67 8.92 -9.75 -12.71
N LYS A 68 8.82 -11.04 -12.46
CA LYS A 68 9.91 -11.86 -11.94
C LYS A 68 10.31 -12.89 -12.99
N LEU A 69 11.59 -13.05 -13.21
CA LEU A 69 12.19 -14.12 -13.99
C LEU A 69 13.31 -14.73 -13.16
N GLY A 70 13.25 -16.02 -12.95
CA GLY A 70 14.30 -16.77 -12.27
C GLY A 70 14.78 -17.93 -13.14
N MET A 71 16.08 -18.09 -13.22
CA MET A 71 16.72 -19.23 -13.87
C MET A 71 17.66 -19.90 -12.88
N LYS A 72 17.70 -21.23 -12.91
CA LYS A 72 18.64 -22.03 -12.15
C LYS A 72 19.11 -23.21 -13.00
N ARG A 73 20.39 -23.46 -13.01
CA ARG A 73 20.98 -24.63 -13.69
C ARG A 73 22.07 -25.23 -12.82
N ASN A 74 22.10 -26.55 -12.72
CA ASN A 74 23.12 -27.31 -11.99
C ASN A 74 24.31 -27.64 -12.88
N GLY A 75 25.40 -28.15 -12.28
CA GLY A 75 26.52 -28.69 -13.00
C GLY A 75 27.46 -27.65 -13.61
N LEU A 76 27.91 -26.69 -12.80
CA LEU A 76 28.95 -25.74 -13.21
C LEU A 76 30.23 -26.46 -13.56
N LEU A 77 30.82 -26.14 -14.70
CA LEU A 77 32.10 -26.70 -15.13
C LEU A 77 33.32 -26.14 -14.36
N SER A 78 33.19 -24.94 -13.85
CA SER A 78 34.24 -24.25 -13.11
C SER A 78 33.62 -23.31 -12.07
N GLU A 79 34.30 -23.16 -10.95
CA GLU A 79 33.90 -22.23 -9.89
C GLU A 79 34.09 -20.75 -10.26
N SER A 80 34.87 -20.47 -11.30
CA SER A 80 35.16 -19.11 -11.75
C SER A 80 34.27 -18.59 -12.88
N LEU A 81 33.36 -19.44 -13.43
CA LEU A 81 32.56 -19.11 -14.60
C LEU A 81 31.11 -18.94 -14.21
N ASP A 82 30.56 -17.75 -14.50
CA ASP A 82 29.18 -17.33 -14.21
C ASP A 82 28.34 -17.28 -15.48
N ASP A 83 28.37 -18.36 -16.28
CA ASP A 83 27.64 -18.48 -17.53
C ASP A 83 26.75 -19.73 -17.53
N PHE A 84 25.45 -19.55 -17.73
CA PHE A 84 24.48 -20.64 -17.82
C PHE A 84 24.74 -21.61 -18.96
N ASN A 85 25.40 -21.18 -20.04
CA ASN A 85 25.75 -22.06 -21.15
C ASN A 85 26.88 -23.03 -20.78
N LEU A 86 27.67 -22.70 -19.78
CA LEU A 86 28.79 -23.52 -19.28
C LEU A 86 28.37 -24.46 -18.15
N ALA A 87 27.13 -24.35 -17.66
CA ALA A 87 26.55 -25.33 -16.75
C ALA A 87 26.01 -26.52 -17.57
N LYS A 88 26.48 -27.74 -17.30
CA LYS A 88 26.12 -28.94 -18.08
C LYS A 88 25.07 -29.84 -17.41
N GLY A 89 24.58 -29.47 -16.22
CA GLY A 89 23.53 -30.26 -15.55
C GLY A 89 22.22 -30.23 -16.32
N ASP A 90 21.51 -31.35 -16.32
CA ASP A 90 20.22 -31.52 -16.98
C ASP A 90 19.08 -30.84 -16.22
N ASP A 91 19.28 -30.54 -14.94
CA ASP A 91 18.32 -29.87 -14.11
C ASP A 91 18.31 -28.35 -14.40
N ILE A 92 17.41 -27.94 -15.26
CA ILE A 92 17.12 -26.54 -15.58
C ILE A 92 15.78 -26.18 -14.94
N SER A 93 15.79 -25.16 -14.11
CA SER A 93 14.56 -24.60 -13.54
C SER A 93 14.38 -23.15 -14.00
N ILE A 94 13.25 -22.89 -14.63
CA ILE A 94 12.85 -21.55 -15.02
C ILE A 94 11.59 -21.21 -14.25
N THR A 95 11.59 -20.10 -13.53
CA THR A 95 10.45 -19.57 -12.78
C THR A 95 10.11 -18.19 -13.30
N GLY A 96 8.82 -17.91 -13.46
CA GLY A 96 8.35 -16.62 -13.93
C GLY A 96 7.07 -16.24 -13.22
N GLY A 97 6.84 -14.95 -13.07
CA GLY A 97 5.62 -14.41 -12.54
C GLY A 97 5.42 -12.98 -13.00
N GLN A 98 4.18 -12.61 -13.23
CA GLN A 98 3.80 -11.26 -13.59
C GLN A 98 2.57 -10.86 -12.79
N GLU A 99 2.59 -9.68 -12.22
CA GLU A 99 1.48 -9.07 -11.53
C GLU A 99 1.29 -7.65 -12.06
N GLU A 100 0.05 -7.32 -12.38
CA GLU A 100 -0.31 -5.99 -12.84
C GLU A 100 -1.63 -5.59 -12.21
N TYR A 101 -1.69 -4.39 -11.65
CA TYR A 101 -2.93 -3.83 -11.14
C TYR A 101 -2.91 -2.31 -11.14
N ALA A 102 -4.12 -1.76 -11.20
CA ALA A 102 -4.37 -0.34 -11.05
C ALA A 102 -5.42 -0.09 -9.97
N ILE A 103 -5.21 0.97 -9.21
CA ILE A 103 -6.14 1.48 -8.20
C ILE A 103 -6.49 2.90 -8.58
N LEU A 104 -7.79 3.20 -8.63
CA LEU A 104 -8.33 4.54 -8.83
C LEU A 104 -9.17 4.90 -7.62
N GLY A 105 -8.88 6.01 -6.98
CA GLY A 105 -9.61 6.48 -5.80
C GLY A 105 -10.04 7.92 -5.94
N PHE A 106 -11.26 8.21 -5.50
CA PHE A 106 -11.75 9.56 -5.27
C PHE A 106 -12.03 9.75 -3.80
N PHE A 107 -11.70 10.92 -3.26
CA PHE A 107 -11.91 11.21 -1.86
C PHE A 107 -12.40 12.61 -1.64
N TYR A 108 -13.15 12.76 -0.57
CA TYR A 108 -13.54 14.06 -0.05
C TYR A 108 -13.39 14.09 1.47
N ARG A 109 -13.21 15.30 2.00
CA ARG A 109 -13.26 15.60 3.42
C ARG A 109 -13.87 16.97 3.61
N LEU A 110 -14.89 17.04 4.45
CA LEU A 110 -15.52 18.26 4.91
C LEU A 110 -15.26 18.38 6.42
N ASN A 111 -14.62 19.45 6.83
CA ASN A 111 -14.52 19.85 8.23
C ASN A 111 -15.36 21.11 8.42
N TYR A 112 -16.20 21.09 9.43
CA TYR A 112 -16.99 22.22 9.83
C TYR A 112 -16.80 22.49 11.32
N GLY A 113 -16.54 23.75 11.67
CA GLY A 113 -16.44 24.23 13.03
C GLY A 113 -17.38 25.40 13.30
N TYR A 114 -18.07 25.36 14.41
CA TYR A 114 -18.88 26.47 14.88
C TYR A 114 -18.32 27.04 16.17
N LYS A 115 -17.91 28.33 16.13
CA LYS A 115 -17.30 29.08 17.25
C LYS A 115 -16.15 28.31 17.92
N ASP A 116 -15.44 27.48 17.17
CA ASP A 116 -14.41 26.58 17.68
C ASP A 116 -14.84 25.63 18.81
N ARG A 117 -16.13 25.51 19.08
CA ARG A 117 -16.70 24.67 20.13
C ARG A 117 -17.24 23.36 19.57
N TYR A 118 -18.00 23.44 18.49
CA TYR A 118 -18.64 22.30 17.86
C TYR A 118 -17.90 21.99 16.56
N LEU A 119 -17.38 20.79 16.45
CA LEU A 119 -16.56 20.34 15.33
C LEU A 119 -17.24 19.16 14.65
N PHE A 120 -17.37 19.22 13.34
CA PHE A 120 -17.95 18.18 12.54
C PHE A 120 -17.02 17.82 11.39
N GLU A 121 -16.79 16.52 11.18
CA GLU A 121 -16.03 16.02 10.04
C GLU A 121 -16.83 14.94 9.32
N ALA A 122 -16.96 15.06 8.01
CA ALA A 122 -17.47 14.04 7.13
C ALA A 122 -16.41 13.78 6.05
N SER A 123 -16.00 12.54 5.90
CA SER A 123 -15.07 12.15 4.84
C SER A 123 -15.51 10.86 4.19
N GLY A 124 -15.07 10.63 2.96
CA GLY A 124 -15.34 9.40 2.26
C GLY A 124 -14.34 9.18 1.15
N ARG A 125 -14.17 7.89 0.82
CA ARG A 125 -13.38 7.43 -0.32
C ARG A 125 -14.21 6.50 -1.18
N TYR A 126 -14.10 6.68 -2.48
CA TYR A 126 -14.65 5.79 -3.48
C TYR A 126 -13.47 5.18 -4.24
N ASP A 127 -13.11 3.95 -3.87
CA ASP A 127 -11.92 3.28 -4.38
C ASP A 127 -12.30 2.13 -5.33
N GLY A 128 -11.64 2.08 -6.47
CA GLY A 128 -11.74 1.01 -7.42
C GLY A 128 -10.40 0.31 -7.63
N SER A 129 -10.41 -1.02 -7.72
CA SER A 129 -9.21 -1.83 -7.97
C SER A 129 -9.44 -2.83 -9.09
N SER A 130 -8.47 -2.92 -10.00
CA SER A 130 -8.51 -3.89 -11.11
C SER A 130 -8.37 -5.35 -10.63
N ARG A 131 -7.94 -5.57 -9.39
CA ARG A 131 -7.84 -6.91 -8.77
C ARG A 131 -9.19 -7.58 -8.56
N PHE A 132 -10.26 -6.78 -8.45
CA PHE A 132 -11.60 -7.32 -8.24
C PHE A 132 -12.30 -7.61 -9.57
N ARG A 133 -13.22 -8.57 -9.53
CA ARG A 133 -14.04 -8.97 -10.67
C ARG A 133 -14.86 -7.78 -11.19
N ARG A 134 -15.11 -7.75 -12.50
CA ARG A 134 -16.01 -6.76 -13.11
C ARG A 134 -17.35 -6.74 -12.37
N GLY A 135 -17.85 -5.55 -12.03
CA GLY A 135 -19.08 -5.36 -11.24
C GLY A 135 -18.85 -5.20 -9.73
N HIS A 136 -17.70 -5.57 -9.18
CA HIS A 136 -17.37 -5.46 -7.74
C HIS A 136 -16.05 -4.71 -7.51
N ARG A 137 -15.63 -3.92 -8.49
CA ARG A 137 -14.34 -3.23 -8.46
C ARG A 137 -14.31 -2.03 -7.54
N PHE A 138 -15.47 -1.42 -7.30
CA PHE A 138 -15.58 -0.16 -6.56
C PHE A 138 -16.25 -0.37 -5.22
N GLY A 139 -15.73 0.33 -4.21
CA GLY A 139 -16.30 0.38 -2.87
C GLY A 139 -16.30 1.81 -2.33
N PHE A 140 -17.33 2.13 -1.54
CA PHE A 140 -17.44 3.41 -0.86
C PHE A 140 -17.21 3.25 0.63
N PHE A 141 -16.35 4.08 1.20
CA PHE A 141 -15.89 4.01 2.59
C PHE A 141 -16.10 5.35 3.28
N PRO A 142 -17.29 5.58 3.88
CA PRO A 142 -17.57 6.81 4.61
C PRO A 142 -16.99 6.80 6.03
N SER A 143 -16.72 7.99 6.54
CA SER A 143 -16.34 8.23 7.93
C SER A 143 -16.92 9.56 8.41
N PHE A 144 -17.40 9.59 9.65
CA PHE A 144 -17.97 10.76 10.28
C PHE A 144 -17.39 10.92 11.69
N SER A 145 -17.17 12.16 12.10
CA SER A 145 -16.85 12.45 13.49
C SER A 145 -17.50 13.76 13.95
N ALA A 146 -17.88 13.78 15.21
CA ALA A 146 -18.37 14.96 15.91
C ALA A 146 -17.51 15.21 17.14
N GLY A 147 -17.16 16.45 17.39
CA GLY A 147 -16.37 16.89 18.53
C GLY A 147 -17.00 18.08 19.24
N TRP A 148 -16.96 18.07 20.55
CA TRP A 148 -17.39 19.17 21.37
C TRP A 148 -16.26 19.59 22.31
N ARG A 149 -15.84 20.86 22.22
CA ARG A 149 -14.87 21.47 23.13
C ARG A 149 -15.62 22.03 24.33
N VAL A 150 -15.86 21.20 25.31
CA VAL A 150 -16.58 21.56 26.54
C VAL A 150 -15.87 22.69 27.28
N SER A 151 -14.53 22.71 27.25
CA SER A 151 -13.71 23.76 27.87
C SER A 151 -13.94 25.16 27.31
N GLU A 152 -14.55 25.29 26.11
CA GLU A 152 -14.85 26.59 25.50
C GLU A 152 -16.27 27.08 25.79
N GLU A 153 -17.05 26.34 26.57
CA GLU A 153 -18.37 26.75 27.01
C GLU A 153 -18.34 27.70 28.20
N ALA A 154 -19.30 28.62 28.27
CA ALA A 154 -19.35 29.62 29.31
C ALA A 154 -19.47 29.00 30.71
N PHE A 155 -20.19 27.90 30.87
CA PHE A 155 -20.35 27.19 32.14
C PHE A 155 -19.06 26.54 32.65
N PHE A 156 -18.09 26.29 31.76
CA PHE A 156 -16.82 25.61 32.11
C PHE A 156 -15.76 26.57 32.68
N THR A 157 -16.01 27.87 32.67
CA THR A 157 -15.00 28.91 33.02
C THR A 157 -14.40 28.69 34.43
N GLN A 158 -15.20 28.29 35.41
CA GLN A 158 -14.72 28.00 36.76
C GLN A 158 -13.82 26.76 36.83
N ALA A 159 -14.09 25.77 36.01
CA ALA A 159 -13.32 24.53 35.97
C ALA A 159 -12.01 24.65 35.16
N LYS A 160 -11.83 25.73 34.36
CA LYS A 160 -10.58 25.96 33.60
C LYS A 160 -9.32 26.07 34.47
N ASN A 161 -9.48 26.43 35.76
CA ASN A 161 -8.36 26.46 36.70
C ASN A 161 -7.78 25.06 37.00
N TYR A 162 -8.59 24.02 36.85
CA TYR A 162 -8.20 22.63 37.12
C TYR A 162 -8.01 21.81 35.82
N VAL A 163 -8.82 22.09 34.80
CA VAL A 163 -8.79 21.38 33.52
C VAL A 163 -8.74 22.42 32.40
N SER A 164 -7.58 22.64 31.82
CA SER A 164 -7.38 23.65 30.79
C SER A 164 -8.05 23.32 29.45
N ASN A 165 -8.21 22.04 29.12
CA ASN A 165 -8.82 21.60 27.86
C ASN A 165 -9.60 20.31 28.06
N LEU A 166 -10.89 20.35 27.76
CA LEU A 166 -11.78 19.18 27.74
C LEU A 166 -12.50 19.14 26.40
N LYS A 167 -12.23 18.07 25.64
CA LYS A 167 -12.87 17.79 24.34
C LYS A 167 -13.45 16.39 24.33
N LEU A 168 -14.72 16.28 24.00
CA LEU A 168 -15.38 15.02 23.70
C LEU A 168 -15.40 14.80 22.20
N ARG A 169 -15.15 13.57 21.76
CA ARG A 169 -15.19 13.19 20.34
C ARG A 169 -15.86 11.83 20.18
N LEU A 170 -16.77 11.77 19.22
CA LEU A 170 -17.37 10.54 18.72
C LEU A 170 -17.00 10.39 17.24
N SER A 171 -16.63 9.19 16.83
CA SER A 171 -16.31 8.90 15.42
C SER A 171 -16.84 7.54 15.00
N TYR A 172 -17.26 7.45 13.75
CA TYR A 172 -17.70 6.25 13.08
C TYR A 172 -17.10 6.21 11.67
N GLY A 173 -16.63 5.04 11.22
CA GLY A 173 -16.08 4.89 9.88
C GLY A 173 -16.08 3.45 9.40
N SER A 174 -16.18 3.32 8.08
CA SER A 174 -16.04 2.04 7.38
C SER A 174 -14.72 1.99 6.63
N LEU A 175 -14.04 0.85 6.69
CA LEU A 175 -12.77 0.60 6.02
C LEU A 175 -12.91 -0.56 5.03
N GLY A 176 -12.28 -0.41 3.86
CA GLY A 176 -12.19 -1.47 2.87
C GLY A 176 -10.86 -2.23 2.95
N ASN A 177 -10.91 -3.53 2.72
CA ASN A 177 -9.71 -4.36 2.58
C ASN A 177 -9.60 -4.81 1.12
N GLN A 178 -8.43 -4.55 0.50
CA GLN A 178 -8.12 -4.96 -0.89
C GLN A 178 -7.32 -6.27 -0.95
N LYS A 179 -7.02 -6.91 0.17
CA LYS A 179 -6.37 -8.22 0.16
C LYS A 179 -7.38 -9.26 -0.34
N THR A 180 -7.22 -9.72 -1.54
CA THR A 180 -7.80 -10.98 -2.00
C THR A 180 -7.12 -12.11 -1.21
N VAL A 181 -7.89 -12.80 -0.40
CA VAL A 181 -7.47 -14.09 0.14
C VAL A 181 -7.48 -15.04 -1.06
N GLY A 182 -6.30 -15.37 -1.56
CA GLY A 182 -6.08 -16.40 -2.56
C GLY A 182 -6.00 -17.75 -1.88
#